data_8df7b4c62743a83e1f733fa773d01b9e
#
_entry.id   8df7b4c62743a83e1f733fa773d01b9e
#
_cell.length_a   1.000
_cell.length_b   1.000
_cell.length_c   1.000
_cell.angle_alpha   90.00
_cell.angle_beta   90.00
_cell.angle_gamma   90.00
#
_symmetry.space_group_name_H-M   'P 1'
#
loop_
_entity.id
_entity.type
_entity.pdbx_description
1 polymer ?
#
loop_
_entity_poly.entity_id
_entity_poly.type
_entity_poly.pdbx_seq_one_letter_code
_entity_poly.pdbx_strand_id
1 'polypeptide(L)'
;DSAVRLLQGIPAPAKNLSRRNYARYALISTQARWLAGENLTGDTLSDVALAYYSTHTKDFVRVHKAYYYAAKIADRRHQPEIAMSLLLNSRQALPAAGEWQRHYVVETWLGVFCGKQRLYEEKVGHAMRAYAYADSLDRDGWRCISLGDIAHAYMGLGKYDSMEYYALKALRLAEEKGITENTSQKWAMLIENALRRGDYA
;
A
#
# COMPACT_ATOMS: atom_id res chain seq x y z
N ASP A 1 20.58 -0.95 4.77
CA ASP A 1 21.69 -0.16 5.35
C ASP A 1 22.76 0.30 4.36
N SER A 2 23.22 -0.55 3.42
CA SER A 2 24.28 -0.16 2.45
C SER A 2 23.84 0.97 1.51
N ALA A 3 22.60 0.95 1.02
CA ALA A 3 22.09 1.99 0.12
C ALA A 3 22.00 3.37 0.82
N VAL A 4 21.57 3.40 2.07
CA VAL A 4 21.51 4.64 2.87
C VAL A 4 22.93 5.21 3.06
N ARG A 5 23.90 4.37 3.43
CA ARG A 5 25.31 4.80 3.61
C ARG A 5 25.91 5.37 2.32
N LEU A 6 25.67 4.71 1.16
CA LEU A 6 26.15 5.20 -0.13
C LEU A 6 25.58 6.58 -0.48
N LEU A 7 24.30 6.79 -0.21
CA LEU A 7 23.64 8.07 -0.46
C LEU A 7 24.13 9.18 0.48
N GLN A 8 24.40 8.86 1.75
CA GLN A 8 24.98 9.79 2.72
C GLN A 8 26.41 10.22 2.36
N GLY A 9 27.15 9.40 1.60
CA GLY A 9 28.48 9.72 1.09
C GLY A 9 28.49 10.79 -0.01
N ILE A 10 27.35 11.22 -0.57
CA ILE A 10 27.30 12.28 -1.58
C ILE A 10 27.41 13.65 -0.90
N PRO A 11 28.50 14.42 -1.13
CA PRO A 11 28.73 15.67 -0.44
C PRO A 11 27.80 16.77 -0.94
N ALA A 12 27.12 17.46 -0.02
CA ALA A 12 26.25 18.62 -0.29
C ALA A 12 25.34 18.44 -1.53
N PRO A 13 24.48 17.39 -1.59
CA PRO A 13 23.78 17.00 -2.81
C PRO A 13 22.90 18.14 -3.36
N ALA A 14 22.34 18.97 -2.50
CA ALA A 14 21.52 20.12 -2.92
C ALA A 14 22.34 21.18 -3.67
N LYS A 15 23.63 21.29 -3.43
CA LYS A 15 24.52 22.26 -4.09
C LYS A 15 25.22 21.68 -5.30
N ASN A 16 25.60 20.40 -5.23
CA ASN A 16 26.50 19.77 -6.20
C ASN A 16 25.74 19.03 -7.31
N LEU A 17 24.46 18.74 -7.15
CA LEU A 17 23.67 18.06 -8.16
C LEU A 17 22.79 19.04 -8.95
N SER A 18 22.61 18.76 -10.24
CA SER A 18 21.58 19.45 -11.03
C SER A 18 20.19 19.21 -10.43
N ARG A 19 19.23 20.09 -10.69
CA ARG A 19 17.85 19.99 -10.20
C ARG A 19 17.24 18.58 -10.43
N ARG A 20 17.45 18.02 -11.64
CA ARG A 20 17.00 16.65 -11.98
C ARG A 20 17.68 15.58 -11.12
N ASN A 21 19.00 15.66 -10.98
CA ASN A 21 19.77 14.69 -10.22
C ASN A 21 19.51 14.80 -8.72
N TYR A 22 19.28 16.01 -8.22
CA TYR A 22 18.90 16.21 -6.81
C TYR A 22 17.50 15.64 -6.52
N ALA A 23 16.53 15.82 -7.39
CA ALA A 23 15.22 15.18 -7.24
C ALA A 23 15.30 13.64 -7.30
N ARG A 24 16.16 13.09 -8.15
CA ARG A 24 16.42 11.65 -8.21
C ARG A 24 17.10 11.15 -6.93
N TYR A 25 18.11 11.86 -6.45
CA TYR A 25 18.75 11.59 -5.17
C TYR A 25 17.73 11.61 -4.02
N ALA A 26 16.91 12.64 -3.95
CA ALA A 26 15.87 12.81 -2.94
C ALA A 26 14.89 11.62 -2.93
N LEU A 27 14.40 11.21 -4.11
CA LEU A 27 13.48 10.08 -4.23
C LEU A 27 14.11 8.76 -3.79
N ILE A 28 15.35 8.48 -4.21
CA ILE A 28 16.05 7.24 -3.86
C ILE A 28 16.38 7.23 -2.37
N SER A 29 16.80 8.37 -1.80
CA SER A 29 17.08 8.50 -0.37
C SER A 29 15.83 8.29 0.48
N THR A 30 14.71 8.90 0.11
CA THR A 30 13.42 8.66 0.78
C THR A 30 13.03 7.18 0.73
N GLN A 31 13.15 6.55 -0.44
CA GLN A 31 12.84 5.12 -0.60
C GLN A 31 13.75 4.24 0.27
N ALA A 32 15.07 4.45 0.22
CA ALA A 32 16.04 3.65 0.96
C ALA A 32 15.85 3.76 2.48
N ARG A 33 15.66 4.98 2.98
CA ARG A 33 15.43 5.27 4.40
C ARG A 33 14.08 4.72 4.88
N TRP A 34 13.05 4.80 4.04
CA TRP A 34 11.77 4.18 4.34
C TRP A 34 11.90 2.65 4.50
N LEU A 35 12.60 1.99 3.57
CA LEU A 35 12.84 0.54 3.61
C LEU A 35 13.75 0.12 4.77
N ALA A 36 14.63 1.02 5.23
CA ALA A 36 15.43 0.83 6.44
C ALA A 36 14.62 1.05 7.75
N GLY A 37 13.34 1.39 7.67
CA GLY A 37 12.47 1.59 8.83
C GLY A 37 12.64 2.93 9.54
N GLU A 38 13.35 3.90 8.92
CA GLU A 38 13.56 5.21 9.53
C GLU A 38 12.26 5.99 9.71
N ASN A 39 12.21 6.82 10.75
CA ASN A 39 11.13 7.78 10.92
C ASN A 39 11.32 8.99 10.00
N LEU A 40 10.51 9.13 8.99
CA LEU A 40 10.59 10.19 7.99
C LEU A 40 9.55 11.31 8.19
N THR A 41 8.93 11.45 9.35
CA THR A 41 7.93 12.51 9.60
C THR A 41 8.51 13.92 9.47
N GLY A 42 9.81 14.11 9.77
CA GLY A 42 10.54 15.37 9.56
C GLY A 42 11.30 15.45 8.24
N ASP A 43 11.14 14.46 7.33
CA ASP A 43 11.91 14.41 6.09
C ASP A 43 11.40 15.46 5.07
N THR A 44 12.34 16.20 4.48
CA THR A 44 12.06 17.18 3.42
C THR A 44 12.46 16.67 2.03
N LEU A 45 13.20 15.56 1.92
CA LEU A 45 13.61 15.01 0.63
C LEU A 45 12.41 14.47 -0.15
N SER A 46 11.41 13.91 0.53
CA SER A 46 10.16 13.50 -0.12
C SER A 46 9.47 14.68 -0.80
N ASP A 47 9.48 15.85 -0.16
CA ASP A 47 8.85 17.06 -0.69
C ASP A 47 9.63 17.59 -1.92
N VAL A 48 10.97 17.52 -1.91
CA VAL A 48 11.83 17.84 -3.06
C VAL A 48 11.53 16.92 -4.23
N ALA A 49 11.44 15.62 -4.00
CA ALA A 49 11.13 14.65 -5.03
C ALA A 49 9.72 14.89 -5.60
N LEU A 50 8.73 15.09 -4.74
CA LEU A 50 7.35 15.35 -5.13
C LEU A 50 7.23 16.64 -5.97
N ALA A 51 7.82 17.74 -5.53
CA ALA A 51 7.81 19.02 -6.23
C ALA A 51 8.40 18.93 -7.65
N TYR A 52 9.43 18.10 -7.84
CA TYR A 52 10.01 17.89 -9.17
C TYR A 52 9.13 16.98 -10.04
N TYR A 53 8.75 15.79 -9.53
CA TYR A 53 8.07 14.79 -10.34
C TYR A 53 6.59 15.09 -10.59
N SER A 54 5.94 15.95 -9.80
CA SER A 54 4.59 16.45 -10.09
C SER A 54 4.51 17.28 -11.39
N THR A 55 5.63 17.88 -11.81
CA THR A 55 5.73 18.69 -13.03
C THR A 55 6.48 18.00 -14.18
N HIS A 56 7.24 16.94 -13.89
CA HIS A 56 8.06 16.20 -14.86
C HIS A 56 7.53 14.76 -15.03
N THR A 57 6.40 14.62 -15.69
CA THR A 57 5.55 13.41 -15.70
C THR A 57 5.94 12.33 -16.70
N LYS A 58 6.95 12.54 -17.55
CA LYS A 58 7.37 11.55 -18.57
C LYS A 58 7.85 10.21 -18.01
N ASP A 59 8.40 10.21 -16.79
CA ASP A 59 8.89 9.00 -16.12
C ASP A 59 7.85 8.53 -15.09
N PHE A 60 6.84 7.82 -15.56
CA PHE A 60 5.73 7.37 -14.72
C PHE A 60 6.20 6.57 -13.48
N VAL A 61 7.30 5.81 -13.58
CA VAL A 61 7.83 5.04 -12.44
C VAL A 61 8.28 5.96 -11.32
N ARG A 62 9.02 7.03 -11.65
CA ARG A 62 9.48 7.98 -10.63
C ARG A 62 8.35 8.88 -10.14
N VAL A 63 7.46 9.28 -11.02
CA VAL A 63 6.24 10.03 -10.67
C VAL A 63 5.41 9.24 -9.66
N HIS A 64 5.07 8.00 -10.00
CA HIS A 64 4.35 7.08 -9.10
C HIS A 64 5.05 6.96 -7.75
N LYS A 65 6.37 6.67 -7.72
CA LYS A 65 7.12 6.51 -6.48
C LYS A 65 7.16 7.80 -5.63
N ALA A 66 7.31 8.96 -6.26
CA ALA A 66 7.33 10.24 -5.54
C ALA A 66 6.00 10.47 -4.80
N TYR A 67 4.88 10.32 -5.49
CA TYR A 67 3.55 10.40 -4.88
C TYR A 67 3.33 9.31 -3.82
N TYR A 68 3.73 8.08 -4.09
CA TYR A 68 3.55 6.95 -3.18
C TYR A 68 4.29 7.14 -1.84
N TYR A 69 5.58 7.51 -1.88
CA TYR A 69 6.33 7.71 -0.63
C TYR A 69 5.89 8.97 0.10
N ALA A 70 5.54 10.05 -0.60
CA ALA A 70 4.96 11.24 0.00
C ALA A 70 3.64 10.93 0.72
N ALA A 71 2.79 10.08 0.14
CA ALA A 71 1.55 9.63 0.76
C ALA A 71 1.80 8.85 2.06
N LYS A 72 2.78 7.93 2.06
CA LYS A 72 3.15 7.17 3.26
C LYS A 72 3.70 8.04 4.37
N ILE A 73 4.44 9.09 4.02
CA ILE A 73 4.97 10.05 4.98
C ILE A 73 3.84 10.94 5.52
N ALA A 74 2.91 11.38 4.66
CA ALA A 74 1.74 12.14 5.07
C ALA A 74 0.86 11.36 6.06
N ASP A 75 0.68 10.05 5.84
CA ASP A 75 -0.04 9.18 6.80
C ASP A 75 0.66 9.14 8.16
N ARG A 76 1.99 9.01 8.21
CA ARG A 76 2.75 9.08 9.46
C ARG A 76 2.71 10.47 10.13
N ARG A 77 2.48 11.53 9.36
CA ARG A 77 2.25 12.91 9.84
C ARG A 77 0.81 13.13 10.31
N HIS A 78 -0.04 12.10 10.31
CA HIS A 78 -1.48 12.18 10.62
C HIS A 78 -2.25 13.14 9.71
N GLN A 79 -1.94 13.11 8.41
CA GLN A 79 -2.55 13.93 7.35
C GLN A 79 -3.31 13.02 6.36
N PRO A 80 -4.43 12.39 6.75
CA PRO A 80 -5.08 11.33 5.97
C PRO A 80 -5.63 11.82 4.62
N GLU A 81 -6.16 13.05 4.55
CA GLU A 81 -6.69 13.62 3.29
C GLU A 81 -5.57 13.84 2.28
N ILE A 82 -4.43 14.36 2.73
CA ILE A 82 -3.25 14.56 1.89
C ILE A 82 -2.71 13.20 1.43
N ALA A 83 -2.61 12.24 2.33
CA ALA A 83 -2.15 10.88 2.02
C ALA A 83 -3.03 10.22 0.96
N MET A 84 -4.36 10.32 1.09
CA MET A 84 -5.31 9.79 0.12
C MET A 84 -5.16 10.46 -1.25
N SER A 85 -5.12 11.79 -1.30
CA SER A 85 -4.93 12.56 -2.53
C SER A 85 -3.62 12.17 -3.24
N LEU A 86 -2.53 12.05 -2.51
CA LEU A 86 -1.23 11.63 -3.05
C LEU A 86 -1.27 10.19 -3.58
N LEU A 87 -1.95 9.25 -2.93
CA LEU A 87 -2.11 7.90 -3.46
C LEU A 87 -2.96 7.86 -4.72
N LEU A 88 -4.01 8.65 -4.82
CA LEU A 88 -4.80 8.77 -6.05
C LEU A 88 -3.94 9.29 -7.21
N ASN A 89 -3.11 10.30 -6.96
CA ASN A 89 -2.14 10.81 -7.95
C ASN A 89 -1.09 9.74 -8.32
N SER A 90 -0.64 8.96 -7.33
CA SER A 90 0.27 7.83 -7.56
C SER A 90 -0.34 6.79 -8.50
N ARG A 91 -1.61 6.45 -8.30
CA ARG A 91 -2.38 5.55 -9.18
C ARG A 91 -2.52 6.12 -10.59
N GLN A 92 -2.90 7.40 -10.70
CA GLN A 92 -3.10 8.07 -11.98
C GLN A 92 -1.81 8.18 -12.81
N ALA A 93 -0.65 8.21 -12.16
CA ALA A 93 0.64 8.24 -12.82
C ALA A 93 1.01 6.90 -13.51
N LEU A 94 0.37 5.80 -13.14
CA LEU A 94 0.63 4.50 -13.73
C LEU A 94 -0.13 4.31 -15.05
N PRO A 95 0.48 3.65 -16.05
CA PRO A 95 -0.22 3.28 -17.27
C PRO A 95 -1.34 2.29 -16.95
N ALA A 96 -2.41 2.29 -17.74
CA ALA A 96 -3.57 1.44 -17.53
C ALA A 96 -3.28 -0.07 -17.60
N ALA A 97 -2.20 -0.45 -18.26
CA ALA A 97 -1.80 -1.85 -18.43
C ALA A 97 -0.29 -2.05 -18.17
N GLY A 98 0.08 -3.27 -17.78
CA GLY A 98 1.48 -3.70 -17.69
C GLY A 98 2.18 -3.48 -16.34
N GLU A 99 1.67 -2.60 -15.48
CA GLU A 99 2.29 -2.29 -14.19
C GLU A 99 1.52 -2.89 -12.99
N TRP A 100 1.03 -4.11 -13.15
CA TRP A 100 0.12 -4.79 -12.21
C TRP A 100 0.64 -4.82 -10.77
N GLN A 101 1.95 -5.02 -10.57
CA GLN A 101 2.56 -5.00 -9.24
C GLN A 101 2.42 -3.64 -8.55
N ARG A 102 2.60 -2.54 -9.28
CA ARG A 102 2.45 -1.19 -8.73
C ARG A 102 1.00 -0.85 -8.48
N HIS A 103 0.11 -1.24 -9.40
CA HIS A 103 -1.33 -1.12 -9.19
C HIS A 103 -1.79 -1.87 -7.95
N TYR A 104 -1.36 -3.12 -7.76
CA TYR A 104 -1.65 -3.91 -6.57
C TYR A 104 -1.27 -3.14 -5.30
N VAL A 105 -0.03 -2.66 -5.22
CA VAL A 105 0.48 -1.93 -4.05
C VAL A 105 -0.34 -0.68 -3.76
N VAL A 106 -0.67 0.11 -4.79
CA VAL A 106 -1.46 1.34 -4.60
C VAL A 106 -2.88 1.03 -4.17
N GLU A 107 -3.56 0.07 -4.78
CA GLU A 107 -4.91 -0.32 -4.40
C GLU A 107 -4.96 -0.86 -2.96
N THR A 108 -3.97 -1.66 -2.56
CA THR A 108 -3.85 -2.14 -1.17
C THR A 108 -3.76 -0.97 -0.19
N TRP A 109 -2.91 0.03 -0.47
CA TRP A 109 -2.79 1.19 0.41
C TRP A 109 -4.02 2.09 0.41
N LEU A 110 -4.68 2.28 -0.73
CA LEU A 110 -5.98 2.98 -0.79
C LEU A 110 -7.01 2.26 0.08
N GLY A 111 -7.09 0.93 0.01
CA GLY A 111 -7.95 0.12 0.88
C GLY A 111 -7.60 0.26 2.37
N VAL A 112 -6.32 0.32 2.73
CA VAL A 112 -5.88 0.58 4.11
C VAL A 112 -6.36 1.94 4.61
N PHE A 113 -6.22 3.00 3.79
CA PHE A 113 -6.66 4.34 4.17
C PHE A 113 -8.19 4.45 4.26
N CYS A 114 -8.91 3.85 3.32
CA CYS A 114 -10.36 3.76 3.42
C CYS A 114 -10.78 3.07 4.72
N GLY A 115 -10.12 1.97 5.10
CA GLY A 115 -10.39 1.27 6.35
C GLY A 115 -10.14 2.12 7.60
N LYS A 116 -9.05 2.90 7.65
CA LYS A 116 -8.77 3.84 8.74
C LYS A 116 -9.85 4.92 8.89
N GLN A 117 -10.46 5.33 7.78
CA GLN A 117 -11.54 6.32 7.74
C GLN A 117 -12.94 5.71 7.80
N ARG A 118 -13.06 4.40 8.01
CA ARG A 118 -14.31 3.64 8.01
C ARG A 118 -15.13 3.72 6.70
N LEU A 119 -14.48 4.01 5.58
CA LEU A 119 -15.04 4.00 4.24
C LEU A 119 -14.99 2.56 3.70
N TYR A 120 -15.84 1.70 4.26
CA TYR A 120 -15.73 0.26 4.03
C TYR A 120 -16.22 -0.19 2.66
N GLU A 121 -17.20 0.50 2.05
CA GLU A 121 -17.61 0.26 0.67
C GLU A 121 -16.46 0.51 -0.32
N GLU A 122 -15.77 1.63 -0.17
CA GLU A 122 -14.60 1.99 -0.98
C GLU A 122 -13.47 1.01 -0.72
N LYS A 123 -13.27 0.57 0.54
CA LYS A 123 -12.29 -0.45 0.89
C LYS A 123 -12.57 -1.76 0.16
N VAL A 124 -13.83 -2.22 0.07
CA VAL A 124 -14.19 -3.40 -0.72
C VAL A 124 -13.75 -3.21 -2.18
N GLY A 125 -14.07 -2.07 -2.77
CA GLY A 125 -13.71 -1.77 -4.16
C GLY A 125 -12.20 -1.80 -4.41
N HIS A 126 -11.41 -1.22 -3.51
CA HIS A 126 -9.94 -1.23 -3.59
C HIS A 126 -9.37 -2.65 -3.41
N ALA A 127 -9.85 -3.41 -2.42
CA ALA A 127 -9.39 -4.77 -2.17
C ALA A 127 -9.74 -5.74 -3.31
N MET A 128 -10.90 -5.58 -3.94
CA MET A 128 -11.28 -6.35 -5.14
C MET A 128 -10.35 -6.07 -6.33
N ARG A 129 -9.99 -4.80 -6.56
CA ARG A 129 -9.01 -4.46 -7.61
C ARG A 129 -7.62 -5.01 -7.29
N ALA A 130 -7.19 -4.92 -6.03
CA ALA A 130 -5.93 -5.53 -5.58
C ALA A 130 -5.95 -7.06 -5.84
N TYR A 131 -7.05 -7.74 -5.52
CA TYR A 131 -7.21 -9.16 -5.82
C TYR A 131 -7.05 -9.46 -7.32
N ALA A 132 -7.71 -8.69 -8.19
CA ALA A 132 -7.60 -8.87 -9.64
C ALA A 132 -6.15 -8.70 -10.15
N TYR A 133 -5.41 -7.73 -9.61
CA TYR A 133 -3.99 -7.56 -9.95
C TYR A 133 -3.12 -8.70 -9.41
N ALA A 134 -3.38 -9.18 -8.19
CA ALA A 134 -2.70 -10.35 -7.64
C ALA A 134 -2.94 -11.61 -8.47
N ASP A 135 -4.16 -11.75 -8.98
CA ASP A 135 -4.57 -12.84 -9.88
C ASP A 135 -3.83 -12.76 -11.22
N SER A 136 -3.79 -11.59 -11.86
CA SER A 136 -3.04 -11.35 -13.09
C SER A 136 -1.53 -11.61 -12.96
N LEU A 137 -0.98 -11.53 -11.75
CA LEU A 137 0.44 -11.76 -11.44
C LEU A 137 0.72 -13.20 -10.97
N ASP A 138 -0.30 -14.02 -10.86
CA ASP A 138 -0.23 -15.37 -10.26
C ASP A 138 0.48 -15.39 -8.88
N ARG A 139 0.09 -14.44 -8.00
CA ARG A 139 0.66 -14.27 -6.66
C ARG A 139 -0.31 -14.71 -5.58
N ASP A 140 -0.30 -15.99 -5.23
CA ASP A 140 -1.23 -16.58 -4.25
C ASP A 140 -1.18 -15.89 -2.88
N GLY A 141 0.01 -15.53 -2.37
CA GLY A 141 0.12 -14.76 -1.12
C GLY A 141 -0.61 -13.42 -1.18
N TRP A 142 -0.54 -12.72 -2.32
CA TRP A 142 -1.25 -11.46 -2.50
C TRP A 142 -2.75 -11.64 -2.68
N ARG A 143 -3.18 -12.73 -3.36
CA ARG A 143 -4.60 -13.14 -3.40
C ARG A 143 -5.14 -13.35 -1.99
N CYS A 144 -4.41 -14.09 -1.13
CA CYS A 144 -4.79 -14.32 0.26
C CYS A 144 -4.91 -13.03 1.07
N ILE A 145 -3.97 -12.10 0.91
CA ILE A 145 -4.02 -10.79 1.57
C ILE A 145 -5.25 -10.03 1.12
N SER A 146 -5.48 -9.92 -0.19
CA SER A 146 -6.62 -9.18 -0.74
C SER A 146 -7.98 -9.77 -0.31
N LEU A 147 -8.11 -11.11 -0.28
CA LEU A 147 -9.32 -11.76 0.23
C LEU A 147 -9.55 -11.45 1.72
N GLY A 148 -8.48 -11.41 2.52
CA GLY A 148 -8.56 -10.98 3.92
C GLY A 148 -8.98 -9.52 4.08
N ASP A 149 -8.50 -8.63 3.22
CA ASP A 149 -8.89 -7.21 3.21
C ASP A 149 -10.36 -7.02 2.82
N ILE A 150 -10.86 -7.83 1.87
CA ILE A 150 -12.29 -7.86 1.50
C ILE A 150 -13.13 -8.33 2.69
N ALA A 151 -12.72 -9.42 3.36
CA ALA A 151 -13.41 -9.93 4.53
C ALA A 151 -13.47 -8.87 5.64
N HIS A 152 -12.34 -8.22 5.93
CA HIS A 152 -12.28 -7.15 6.93
C HIS A 152 -13.20 -5.96 6.56
N ALA A 153 -13.30 -5.60 5.29
CA ALA A 153 -14.19 -4.53 4.86
C ALA A 153 -15.66 -4.92 5.06
N TYR A 154 -16.05 -6.14 4.73
CA TYR A 154 -17.41 -6.65 4.98
C TYR A 154 -17.73 -6.76 6.49
N MET A 155 -16.75 -7.09 7.33
CA MET A 155 -16.92 -7.03 8.79
C MET A 155 -17.25 -5.59 9.24
N GLY A 156 -16.54 -4.60 8.72
CA GLY A 156 -16.80 -3.18 9.00
C GLY A 156 -18.19 -2.70 8.53
N LEU A 157 -18.76 -3.33 7.49
CA LEU A 157 -20.12 -3.10 6.99
C LEU A 157 -21.20 -3.86 7.76
N GLY A 158 -20.84 -4.72 8.71
CA GLY A 158 -21.78 -5.62 9.39
C GLY A 158 -22.32 -6.74 8.50
N LYS A 159 -21.73 -6.97 7.31
CA LYS A 159 -22.14 -8.02 6.37
C LYS A 159 -21.39 -9.32 6.66
N TYR A 160 -21.75 -9.96 7.76
CA TYR A 160 -21.00 -11.08 8.33
C TYR A 160 -20.97 -12.33 7.44
N ASP A 161 -22.03 -12.62 6.66
CA ASP A 161 -22.04 -13.75 5.71
C ASP A 161 -21.00 -13.56 4.60
N SER A 162 -20.91 -12.33 4.06
CA SER A 162 -19.88 -12.01 3.07
C SER A 162 -18.48 -12.04 3.68
N MET A 163 -18.31 -11.53 4.90
CA MET A 163 -17.06 -11.58 5.63
C MET A 163 -16.59 -13.03 5.78
N GLU A 164 -17.45 -13.92 6.26
CA GLU A 164 -17.17 -15.34 6.45
C GLU A 164 -16.78 -16.02 5.14
N TYR A 165 -17.55 -15.80 4.08
CA TYR A 165 -17.25 -16.33 2.75
C TYR A 165 -15.83 -15.98 2.28
N TYR A 166 -15.45 -14.70 2.37
CA TYR A 166 -14.13 -14.26 1.91
C TYR A 166 -12.99 -14.69 2.85
N ALA A 167 -13.23 -14.73 4.15
CA ALA A 167 -12.26 -15.24 5.12
C ALA A 167 -11.97 -16.73 4.89
N LEU A 168 -13.01 -17.55 4.72
CA LEU A 168 -12.87 -18.99 4.41
C LEU A 168 -12.18 -19.21 3.06
N LYS A 169 -12.52 -18.42 2.05
CA LYS A 169 -11.86 -18.48 0.73
C LYS A 169 -10.35 -18.18 0.85
N ALA A 170 -9.98 -17.20 1.67
CA ALA A 170 -8.57 -16.87 1.91
C ALA A 170 -7.84 -17.99 2.64
N LEU A 171 -8.49 -18.62 3.64
CA LEU A 171 -7.89 -19.71 4.41
C LEU A 171 -7.70 -20.97 3.57
N ARG A 172 -8.70 -21.36 2.77
CA ARG A 172 -8.57 -22.50 1.84
C ARG A 172 -7.42 -22.31 0.87
N LEU A 173 -7.32 -21.12 0.25
CA LEU A 173 -6.20 -20.82 -0.64
C LEU A 173 -4.86 -20.88 0.09
N ALA A 174 -4.79 -20.37 1.33
CA ALA A 174 -3.58 -20.42 2.15
C ALA A 174 -3.17 -21.86 2.46
N GLU A 175 -4.13 -22.72 2.83
CA GLU A 175 -3.90 -24.14 3.10
C GLU A 175 -3.41 -24.87 1.85
N GLU A 176 -4.12 -24.74 0.72
CA GLU A 176 -3.77 -25.37 -0.55
C GLU A 176 -2.35 -24.99 -1.04
N LYS A 177 -1.91 -23.78 -0.73
CA LYS A 177 -0.61 -23.23 -1.18
C LYS A 177 0.48 -23.22 -0.10
N GLY A 178 0.20 -23.74 1.09
CA GLY A 178 1.14 -23.77 2.21
C GLY A 178 1.52 -22.36 2.73
N ILE A 179 0.62 -21.37 2.61
CA ILE A 179 0.85 -19.98 3.03
C ILE A 179 0.43 -19.84 4.49
N THR A 180 1.37 -19.52 5.37
CA THR A 180 1.11 -19.33 6.80
C THR A 180 0.91 -17.86 7.19
N GLU A 181 1.34 -16.95 6.35
CA GLU A 181 1.28 -15.51 6.61
C GLU A 181 -0.18 -14.99 6.67
N ASN A 182 -0.47 -14.15 7.66
CA ASN A 182 -1.77 -13.49 7.86
C ASN A 182 -2.98 -14.44 8.05
N THR A 183 -2.79 -15.72 8.28
CA THR A 183 -3.91 -16.66 8.53
C THR A 183 -4.57 -16.44 9.88
N SER A 184 -3.80 -16.10 10.92
CA SER A 184 -4.31 -15.85 12.28
C SER A 184 -5.39 -14.77 12.35
N GLN A 185 -5.23 -13.68 11.57
CA GLN A 185 -6.24 -12.61 11.52
C GLN A 185 -7.56 -13.09 10.94
N LYS A 186 -7.51 -13.95 9.92
CA LYS A 186 -8.71 -14.53 9.29
C LYS A 186 -9.43 -15.48 10.22
N TRP A 187 -8.69 -16.31 10.98
CA TRP A 187 -9.25 -17.14 12.03
C TRP A 187 -9.91 -16.30 13.13
N ALA A 188 -9.27 -15.23 13.58
CA ALA A 188 -9.86 -14.32 14.58
C ALA A 188 -11.20 -13.75 14.11
N MET A 189 -11.31 -13.32 12.85
CA MET A 189 -12.58 -12.84 12.27
C MET A 189 -13.67 -13.91 12.28
N LEU A 190 -13.34 -15.15 11.95
CA LEU A 190 -14.30 -16.27 11.94
C LEU A 190 -14.76 -16.63 13.36
N ILE A 191 -13.83 -16.66 14.32
CA ILE A 191 -14.16 -16.90 15.74
C ILE A 191 -15.08 -15.81 16.26
N GLU A 192 -14.77 -14.53 15.99
CA GLU A 192 -15.63 -13.41 16.39
C GLU A 192 -17.03 -13.53 15.77
N ASN A 193 -17.13 -13.94 14.51
CA ASN A 193 -18.42 -14.14 13.85
C ASN A 193 -19.22 -15.30 14.49
N ALA A 194 -18.58 -16.43 14.77
CA ALA A 194 -19.22 -17.59 15.43
C ALA A 194 -19.75 -17.19 16.83
N LEU A 195 -18.93 -16.45 17.61
CA LEU A 195 -19.34 -15.95 18.91
C LEU A 195 -20.56 -15.02 18.82
N ARG A 196 -20.64 -14.16 17.82
CA ARG A 196 -21.80 -13.25 17.60
C ARG A 196 -23.07 -14.00 17.21
N ARG A 197 -22.96 -15.13 16.48
CA ARG A 197 -24.09 -15.99 16.10
C ARG A 197 -24.56 -16.91 17.22
N GLY A 198 -23.77 -17.07 18.27
CA GLY A 198 -24.04 -18.02 19.33
C GLY A 198 -23.70 -19.48 18.94
N ASP A 199 -22.93 -19.65 17.87
CA ASP A 199 -22.46 -20.96 17.39
C ASP A 199 -21.25 -21.40 18.24
N TYR A 200 -21.51 -22.03 19.39
CA TYR A 200 -20.49 -22.46 20.35
C TYR A 200 -20.15 -23.96 20.22
N ALA A 201 -20.45 -24.59 19.09
CA ALA A 201 -20.17 -26.02 18.89
C ALA A 201 -18.75 -26.32 18.45
#